data_336a6616955ae9d4e83a93be29465f42
#
_entry.id   336a6616955ae9d4e83a93be29465f42
#
_cell.length_a   1.000
_cell.length_b   1.000
_cell.length_c   1.000
_cell.angle_alpha   90.00
_cell.angle_beta   90.00
_cell.angle_gamma   90.00
#
_symmetry.space_group_name_H-M   'P 1'
#
loop_
_entity.id
_entity.type
_entity.pdbx_description
1 polymer ?
#
loop_
_entity_poly.entity_id
_entity_poly.type
_entity_poly.pdbx_seq_one_letter_code
_entity_poly.pdbx_strand_id
1 'polypeptide(L)'
;MRLFFYNCLILILLPFMVIRIFLKSLKDKDYIKNLKNRFGIYSEEPQENLIWFHAVSLGEVISSQSLVYKILEKDNIVLSVSTPTGLREARKIYQNKLQIVYAPWDFVAFVDRFLNHFNPKALILFETEIWPTFINSSNKRNLPIILSNARLSESSFKKYKFLKFFIKNILSMFSIILAQSKKHTNRFEGIGANKDVIYEVGSVKFDGMIRGDKGQSINNPKKDFILAASTHDGEDEIIINSFKELKKELASLKMVIVPRHPERSQSISDILSKNKIKNQIYKELPKAFNENEVIVIGQTGLLNELYQMAKVSFIGGSLKSKYGGHNIIEAASNMCSFIVGPYMRNFEDILDLFISEDACIKLNHPNELSLAFKKLLD
;
A
#
# COMPACT_ATOMS: atom_id res chain seq x y z
N MET A 1 -10.22 29.25 -18.08
CA MET A 1 -9.01 29.37 -18.92
C MET A 1 -7.96 28.27 -18.62
N ARG A 2 -7.52 28.02 -17.37
CA ARG A 2 -6.45 27.05 -17.04
C ARG A 2 -6.81 25.59 -17.25
N LEU A 3 -8.04 25.18 -16.89
CA LEU A 3 -8.51 23.83 -17.14
C LEU A 3 -8.63 23.57 -18.66
N PHE A 4 -8.91 24.58 -19.46
CA PHE A 4 -8.89 24.50 -20.91
C PHE A 4 -7.48 24.12 -21.41
N PHE A 5 -6.42 24.82 -20.96
CA PHE A 5 -5.04 24.45 -21.33
C PHE A 5 -4.64 23.05 -20.87
N TYR A 6 -5.10 22.64 -19.67
CA TYR A 6 -4.90 21.27 -19.19
C TYR A 6 -5.55 20.25 -20.13
N ASN A 7 -6.81 20.48 -20.54
CA ASN A 7 -7.50 19.59 -21.47
C ASN A 7 -6.87 19.59 -22.87
N CYS A 8 -6.39 20.71 -23.36
CA CYS A 8 -5.60 20.78 -24.61
C CYS A 8 -4.33 19.95 -24.52
N LEU A 9 -3.62 20.00 -23.37
CA LEU A 9 -2.43 19.20 -23.14
C LEU A 9 -2.77 17.69 -23.14
N ILE A 10 -3.84 17.28 -22.44
CA ILE A 10 -4.29 15.88 -22.44
C ILE A 10 -4.65 15.42 -23.86
N LEU A 11 -5.32 16.27 -24.64
CA LEU A 11 -5.69 15.93 -26.04
C LEU A 11 -4.44 15.71 -26.90
N ILE A 12 -3.40 16.53 -26.77
CA ILE A 12 -2.11 16.37 -27.47
C ILE A 12 -1.41 15.07 -27.02
N LEU A 13 -1.50 14.73 -25.73
CA LEU A 13 -0.89 13.52 -25.19
C LEU A 13 -1.69 12.24 -25.47
N LEU A 14 -2.94 12.36 -25.89
CA LEU A 14 -3.85 11.22 -26.09
C LEU A 14 -3.29 10.15 -27.05
N PRO A 15 -2.73 10.48 -28.22
CA PRO A 15 -2.13 9.48 -29.11
C PRO A 15 -1.01 8.69 -28.42
N PHE A 16 -0.16 9.37 -27.65
CA PHE A 16 0.94 8.72 -26.91
C PHE A 16 0.40 7.81 -25.79
N MET A 17 -0.69 8.20 -25.14
CA MET A 17 -1.35 7.36 -24.12
C MET A 17 -1.91 6.09 -24.76
N VAL A 18 -2.52 6.17 -25.94
CA VAL A 18 -3.03 5.02 -26.69
C VAL A 18 -1.87 4.10 -27.10
N ILE A 19 -0.81 4.64 -27.73
CA ILE A 19 0.39 3.88 -28.10
C ILE A 19 0.98 3.16 -26.89
N ARG A 20 1.12 3.85 -25.77
CA ARG A 20 1.62 3.26 -24.51
C ARG A 20 0.77 2.08 -24.04
N ILE A 21 -0.54 2.16 -24.17
CA ILE A 21 -1.44 1.04 -23.82
C ILE A 21 -1.21 -0.14 -24.75
N PHE A 22 -1.08 0.11 -26.07
CA PHE A 22 -0.76 -0.94 -27.03
C PHE A 22 0.57 -1.63 -26.69
N LEU A 23 1.63 -0.86 -26.46
CA LEU A 23 2.94 -1.43 -26.08
C LEU A 23 2.88 -2.24 -24.78
N LYS A 24 2.10 -1.78 -23.78
CA LYS A 24 1.89 -2.54 -22.55
C LYS A 24 1.04 -3.78 -22.75
N SER A 25 0.10 -3.76 -23.68
CA SER A 25 -0.77 -4.90 -23.98
C SER A 25 -0.01 -6.08 -24.59
N LEU A 26 1.18 -5.87 -25.15
CA LEU A 26 2.07 -6.94 -25.58
C LEU A 26 2.55 -7.82 -24.42
N LYS A 27 2.67 -7.25 -23.22
CA LYS A 27 3.06 -7.97 -21.99
C LYS A 27 1.85 -8.42 -21.17
N ASP A 28 0.77 -7.65 -21.18
CA ASP A 28 -0.45 -7.93 -20.41
C ASP A 28 -1.68 -7.49 -21.23
N LYS A 29 -2.38 -8.47 -21.83
CA LYS A 29 -3.55 -8.24 -22.69
C LYS A 29 -4.70 -7.51 -22.00
N ASP A 30 -4.74 -7.47 -20.68
CA ASP A 30 -5.78 -6.75 -19.95
C ASP A 30 -5.70 -5.23 -20.10
N TYR A 31 -4.56 -4.69 -20.58
CA TYR A 31 -4.45 -3.26 -20.91
C TYR A 31 -5.39 -2.83 -22.04
N ILE A 32 -5.67 -3.71 -23.01
CA ILE A 32 -6.56 -3.40 -24.14
C ILE A 32 -8.01 -3.83 -23.89
N LYS A 33 -8.24 -4.76 -22.97
CA LYS A 33 -9.60 -5.12 -22.57
C LYS A 33 -10.33 -3.90 -22.02
N ASN A 34 -11.59 -3.71 -22.45
CA ASN A 34 -12.40 -2.57 -22.03
C ASN A 34 -11.73 -1.19 -22.27
N LEU A 35 -10.89 -1.08 -23.32
CA LEU A 35 -10.25 0.19 -23.68
C LEU A 35 -11.25 1.33 -23.85
N LYS A 36 -12.47 1.04 -24.32
CA LYS A 36 -13.58 1.98 -24.47
C LYS A 36 -13.93 2.71 -23.16
N ASN A 37 -13.76 2.07 -22.00
CA ASN A 37 -14.01 2.70 -20.71
C ASN A 37 -13.12 3.94 -20.50
N ARG A 38 -11.87 3.90 -20.99
CA ARG A 38 -10.96 5.05 -20.88
C ARG A 38 -11.41 6.28 -21.69
N PHE A 39 -12.29 6.07 -22.66
CA PHE A 39 -12.96 7.11 -23.43
C PHE A 39 -14.35 7.47 -22.86
N GLY A 40 -14.67 6.96 -21.66
CA GLY A 40 -15.95 7.21 -21.01
C GLY A 40 -17.12 6.44 -21.62
N ILE A 41 -16.87 5.33 -22.31
CA ILE A 41 -17.89 4.48 -22.93
C ILE A 41 -18.01 3.19 -22.15
N TYR A 42 -19.17 2.98 -21.52
CA TYR A 42 -19.46 1.85 -20.64
C TYR A 42 -20.64 1.04 -21.19
N SER A 43 -20.66 -0.24 -20.83
CA SER A 43 -21.75 -1.17 -21.20
C SER A 43 -22.50 -1.69 -19.98
N GLU A 44 -21.99 -1.42 -18.80
CA GLU A 44 -22.59 -1.77 -17.52
C GLU A 44 -23.83 -0.90 -17.30
N GLU A 45 -24.97 -1.51 -16.99
CA GLU A 45 -26.16 -0.74 -16.62
C GLU A 45 -25.95 -0.08 -15.25
N PRO A 46 -26.17 1.25 -15.12
CA PRO A 46 -25.91 1.95 -13.88
C PRO A 46 -26.93 1.54 -12.80
N GLN A 47 -26.46 1.37 -11.57
CA GLN A 47 -27.32 1.19 -10.40
C GLN A 47 -27.77 2.56 -9.87
N GLU A 48 -28.86 2.56 -9.09
CA GLU A 48 -29.30 3.77 -8.38
C GLU A 48 -28.40 4.12 -7.19
N ASN A 49 -28.41 5.37 -6.79
CA ASN A 49 -27.67 5.88 -5.61
C ASN A 49 -26.17 5.57 -5.63
N LEU A 50 -25.54 5.62 -6.79
CA LEU A 50 -24.13 5.34 -6.95
C LEU A 50 -23.24 6.39 -6.29
N ILE A 51 -22.20 5.90 -5.60
CA ILE A 51 -21.02 6.69 -5.25
C ILE A 51 -19.92 6.32 -6.24
N TRP A 52 -19.31 7.32 -6.87
CA TRP A 52 -18.09 7.11 -7.65
C TRP A 52 -16.88 7.04 -6.72
N PHE A 53 -16.33 5.85 -6.55
CA PHE A 53 -15.09 5.63 -5.80
C PHE A 53 -13.94 5.41 -6.79
N HIS A 54 -12.87 6.20 -6.67
CA HIS A 54 -11.70 6.11 -7.54
C HIS A 54 -10.47 5.66 -6.77
N ALA A 55 -9.92 4.49 -7.13
CA ALA A 55 -8.68 3.92 -6.64
C ALA A 55 -7.79 3.52 -7.82
N VAL A 56 -6.65 4.18 -8.01
CA VAL A 56 -5.85 4.06 -9.24
C VAL A 56 -5.18 2.70 -9.39
N SER A 57 -4.66 2.15 -8.30
CA SER A 57 -3.72 1.03 -8.31
C SER A 57 -4.15 -0.16 -7.47
N LEU A 58 -3.43 -1.29 -7.64
CA LEU A 58 -3.57 -2.49 -6.80
C LEU A 58 -3.49 -2.15 -5.29
N GLY A 59 -2.48 -1.35 -4.91
CA GLY A 59 -2.27 -0.99 -3.50
C GLY A 59 -3.43 -0.20 -2.91
N GLU A 60 -3.99 0.74 -3.68
CA GLU A 60 -5.14 1.53 -3.27
C GLU A 60 -6.43 0.70 -3.18
N VAL A 61 -6.65 -0.22 -4.11
CA VAL A 61 -7.79 -1.16 -4.08
C VAL A 61 -7.75 -2.01 -2.79
N ILE A 62 -6.58 -2.55 -2.44
CA ILE A 62 -6.43 -3.36 -1.22
C ILE A 62 -6.61 -2.48 0.03
N SER A 63 -5.96 -1.32 0.08
CA SER A 63 -6.01 -0.47 1.26
C SER A 63 -7.36 0.21 1.49
N SER A 64 -8.16 0.42 0.45
CA SER A 64 -9.51 0.98 0.56
C SER A 64 -10.60 -0.04 0.91
N GLN A 65 -10.27 -1.33 1.00
CA GLN A 65 -11.25 -2.42 1.11
C GLN A 65 -12.20 -2.24 2.30
N SER A 66 -11.70 -1.90 3.48
CA SER A 66 -12.52 -1.70 4.69
C SER A 66 -13.51 -0.55 4.49
N LEU A 67 -13.06 0.57 3.93
CA LEU A 67 -13.88 1.74 3.65
C LEU A 67 -14.96 1.42 2.61
N VAL A 68 -14.59 0.75 1.51
CA VAL A 68 -15.53 0.36 0.44
C VAL A 68 -16.62 -0.55 0.99
N TYR A 69 -16.27 -1.57 1.79
CA TYR A 69 -17.30 -2.42 2.41
C TYR A 69 -18.21 -1.65 3.36
N LYS A 70 -17.68 -0.66 4.08
CA LYS A 70 -18.49 0.17 4.98
C LYS A 70 -19.48 1.07 4.22
N ILE A 71 -19.08 1.59 3.08
CA ILE A 71 -19.98 2.37 2.19
C ILE A 71 -21.05 1.46 1.61
N LEU A 72 -20.70 0.24 1.17
CA LEU A 72 -21.62 -0.73 0.58
C LEU A 72 -22.74 -1.19 1.55
N GLU A 73 -22.61 -0.94 2.84
CA GLU A 73 -23.71 -1.20 3.80
C GLU A 73 -24.93 -0.28 3.56
N LYS A 74 -24.74 0.85 2.88
CA LYS A 74 -25.78 1.89 2.69
C LYS A 74 -25.98 2.34 1.26
N ASP A 75 -24.95 2.26 0.43
CA ASP A 75 -24.93 2.86 -0.91
C ASP A 75 -24.29 1.93 -1.93
N ASN A 76 -24.69 2.03 -3.17
CA ASN A 76 -24.05 1.37 -4.29
C ASN A 76 -22.76 2.10 -4.70
N ILE A 77 -21.78 1.37 -5.23
CA ILE A 77 -20.50 1.92 -5.64
C ILE A 77 -20.20 1.56 -7.10
N VAL A 78 -19.76 2.54 -7.88
CA VAL A 78 -18.96 2.31 -9.07
C VAL A 78 -17.50 2.57 -8.72
N LEU A 79 -16.70 1.50 -8.68
CA LEU A 79 -15.26 1.56 -8.43
C LEU A 79 -14.52 1.71 -9.77
N SER A 80 -13.86 2.82 -9.95
CA SER A 80 -13.03 3.06 -11.13
C SER A 80 -11.55 2.86 -10.81
N VAL A 81 -10.85 2.09 -11.65
CA VAL A 81 -9.44 1.71 -11.46
C VAL A 81 -8.64 2.04 -12.71
N SER A 82 -7.37 2.45 -12.56
CA SER A 82 -6.55 2.83 -13.72
C SER A 82 -5.61 1.73 -14.22
N THR A 83 -5.32 0.69 -13.42
CA THR A 83 -4.38 -0.38 -13.76
C THR A 83 -5.04 -1.75 -13.91
N PRO A 84 -4.58 -2.61 -14.85
CA PRO A 84 -5.10 -3.98 -14.97
C PRO A 84 -4.95 -4.81 -13.71
N THR A 85 -3.82 -4.67 -13.01
CA THR A 85 -3.58 -5.39 -11.73
C THR A 85 -4.58 -4.96 -10.66
N GLY A 86 -4.86 -3.67 -10.54
CA GLY A 86 -5.89 -3.14 -9.64
C GLY A 86 -7.29 -3.62 -10.03
N LEU A 87 -7.62 -3.65 -11.34
CA LEU A 87 -8.92 -4.13 -11.81
C LEU A 87 -9.13 -5.62 -11.50
N ARG A 88 -8.11 -6.46 -11.73
CA ARG A 88 -8.17 -7.89 -11.37
C ARG A 88 -8.36 -8.10 -9.88
N GLU A 89 -7.61 -7.39 -9.06
CA GLU A 89 -7.73 -7.51 -7.60
C GLU A 89 -9.07 -7.01 -7.10
N ALA A 90 -9.57 -5.88 -7.62
CA ALA A 90 -10.91 -5.39 -7.28
C ALA A 90 -11.99 -6.43 -7.60
N ARG A 91 -11.93 -7.07 -8.78
CA ARG A 91 -12.86 -8.14 -9.17
C ARG A 91 -12.76 -9.36 -8.26
N LYS A 92 -11.55 -9.71 -7.82
CA LYS A 92 -11.33 -10.82 -6.88
C LYS A 92 -11.91 -10.52 -5.50
N ILE A 93 -11.67 -9.31 -4.98
CA ILE A 93 -12.11 -8.88 -3.63
C ILE A 93 -13.63 -8.69 -3.58
N TYR A 94 -14.19 -7.94 -4.54
CA TYR A 94 -15.58 -7.49 -4.45
C TYR A 94 -16.55 -8.36 -5.25
N GLN A 95 -16.04 -9.16 -6.21
CA GLN A 95 -16.87 -10.02 -7.06
C GLN A 95 -18.02 -9.21 -7.72
N ASN A 96 -19.26 -9.60 -7.46
CA ASN A 96 -20.49 -8.95 -8.00
C ASN A 96 -21.13 -7.94 -7.02
N LYS A 97 -20.45 -7.56 -5.93
CA LYS A 97 -21.00 -6.67 -4.90
C LYS A 97 -21.06 -5.20 -5.33
N LEU A 98 -20.27 -4.82 -6.32
CA LEU A 98 -20.22 -3.45 -6.85
C LEU A 98 -19.80 -3.45 -8.33
N GLN A 99 -20.03 -2.33 -9.01
CA GLN A 99 -19.61 -2.15 -10.39
C GLN A 99 -18.11 -1.78 -10.44
N ILE A 100 -17.33 -2.48 -11.26
CA ILE A 100 -15.88 -2.28 -11.36
C ILE A 100 -15.51 -2.01 -12.81
N VAL A 101 -14.97 -0.82 -13.08
CA VAL A 101 -14.67 -0.35 -14.42
C VAL A 101 -13.26 0.28 -14.50
N TYR A 102 -12.73 0.41 -15.72
CA TYR A 102 -11.60 1.33 -15.89
C TYR A 102 -12.06 2.78 -15.78
N ALA A 103 -11.25 3.58 -15.08
CA ALA A 103 -11.44 5.02 -15.02
C ALA A 103 -11.36 5.65 -16.43
N PRO A 104 -12.18 6.65 -16.75
CA PRO A 104 -11.99 7.45 -17.95
C PRO A 104 -10.65 8.17 -17.85
N TRP A 105 -10.02 8.49 -18.98
CA TRP A 105 -8.91 9.45 -18.95
C TRP A 105 -9.41 10.84 -18.55
N ASP A 106 -8.58 11.61 -17.87
CA ASP A 106 -8.95 12.90 -17.26
C ASP A 106 -9.14 14.02 -18.31
N PHE A 107 -9.99 13.75 -19.32
CA PHE A 107 -10.39 14.64 -20.37
C PHE A 107 -11.89 14.92 -20.30
N VAL A 108 -12.31 16.20 -20.49
CA VAL A 108 -13.66 16.65 -20.20
C VAL A 108 -14.74 15.81 -20.87
N ALA A 109 -14.61 15.48 -22.16
CA ALA A 109 -15.63 14.70 -22.87
C ALA A 109 -15.74 13.25 -22.34
N PHE A 110 -14.67 12.66 -21.86
CA PHE A 110 -14.66 11.29 -21.35
C PHE A 110 -15.21 11.22 -19.94
N VAL A 111 -14.84 12.20 -19.11
CA VAL A 111 -15.36 12.33 -17.73
C VAL A 111 -16.86 12.66 -17.74
N ASP A 112 -17.30 13.57 -18.62
CA ASP A 112 -18.71 13.91 -18.73
C ASP A 112 -19.55 12.73 -19.21
N ARG A 113 -19.03 11.89 -20.13
CA ARG A 113 -19.70 10.63 -20.52
C ARG A 113 -19.83 9.67 -19.34
N PHE A 114 -18.76 9.52 -18.52
CA PHE A 114 -18.81 8.71 -17.30
C PHE A 114 -19.90 9.20 -16.36
N LEU A 115 -19.88 10.51 -16.06
CA LEU A 115 -20.84 11.13 -15.15
C LEU A 115 -22.29 11.07 -15.68
N ASN A 116 -22.48 11.18 -17.00
CA ASN A 116 -23.80 11.03 -17.62
C ASN A 116 -24.30 9.58 -17.58
N HIS A 117 -23.39 8.61 -17.71
CA HIS A 117 -23.72 7.20 -17.73
C HIS A 117 -24.08 6.67 -16.34
N PHE A 118 -23.20 6.91 -15.34
CA PHE A 118 -23.37 6.38 -13.99
C PHE A 118 -24.18 7.30 -13.06
N ASN A 119 -24.29 8.57 -13.37
CA ASN A 119 -24.99 9.60 -12.57
C ASN A 119 -24.74 9.47 -11.05
N PRO A 120 -23.48 9.50 -10.60
CA PRO A 120 -23.16 9.31 -9.18
C PRO A 120 -23.62 10.50 -8.34
N LYS A 121 -23.95 10.26 -7.08
CA LYS A 121 -24.33 11.30 -6.11
C LYS A 121 -23.16 11.93 -5.36
N ALA A 122 -21.98 11.33 -5.42
CA ALA A 122 -20.74 11.83 -4.80
C ALA A 122 -19.52 11.24 -5.51
N LEU A 123 -18.37 11.93 -5.40
CA LEU A 123 -17.06 11.45 -5.85
C LEU A 123 -16.15 11.27 -4.64
N ILE A 124 -15.59 10.07 -4.47
CA ILE A 124 -14.55 9.79 -3.49
C ILE A 124 -13.26 9.47 -4.24
N LEU A 125 -12.25 10.29 -4.05
CA LEU A 125 -10.88 10.07 -4.52
C LEU A 125 -10.04 9.51 -3.38
N PHE A 126 -9.25 8.47 -3.64
CA PHE A 126 -8.49 7.79 -2.61
C PHE A 126 -6.98 8.11 -2.69
N GLU A 127 -6.34 8.40 -1.56
CA GLU A 127 -4.93 8.80 -1.42
C GLU A 127 -4.58 10.16 -2.06
N THR A 128 -3.68 10.21 -3.09
CA THR A 128 -3.14 11.48 -3.65
C THR A 128 -3.75 11.80 -5.01
N GLU A 129 -4.97 11.40 -5.25
CA GLU A 129 -5.58 11.45 -6.58
C GLU A 129 -6.26 12.80 -6.86
N ILE A 130 -5.46 13.81 -7.24
CA ILE A 130 -5.95 15.15 -7.64
C ILE A 130 -6.08 15.18 -9.16
N TRP A 131 -7.20 14.74 -9.69
CA TRP A 131 -7.54 14.71 -11.12
C TRP A 131 -8.37 15.95 -11.48
N PRO A 132 -7.79 16.97 -12.17
CA PRO A 132 -8.44 18.26 -12.37
C PRO A 132 -9.79 18.19 -13.07
N THR A 133 -9.95 17.30 -14.06
CA THR A 133 -11.21 17.21 -14.81
C THR A 133 -12.26 16.41 -14.02
N PHE A 134 -11.88 15.33 -13.34
CA PHE A 134 -12.79 14.60 -12.45
C PHE A 134 -13.41 15.55 -11.43
N ILE A 135 -12.57 16.33 -10.76
CA ILE A 135 -12.97 17.27 -9.71
C ILE A 135 -13.87 18.37 -10.31
N ASN A 136 -13.42 19.00 -11.40
CA ASN A 136 -14.17 20.12 -11.98
C ASN A 136 -15.52 19.70 -12.60
N SER A 137 -15.58 18.58 -13.33
CA SER A 137 -16.82 18.09 -13.93
C SER A 137 -17.82 17.62 -12.86
N SER A 138 -17.33 17.04 -11.76
CA SER A 138 -18.16 16.69 -10.59
C SER A 138 -18.67 17.94 -9.87
N ASN A 139 -17.79 18.93 -9.63
CA ASN A 139 -18.18 20.21 -9.00
C ASN A 139 -19.24 20.97 -9.81
N LYS A 140 -19.13 21.01 -11.15
CA LYS A 140 -20.13 21.62 -12.02
C LYS A 140 -21.52 20.97 -11.91
N ARG A 141 -21.60 19.75 -11.43
CA ARG A 141 -22.85 19.00 -11.16
C ARG A 141 -23.26 19.06 -9.69
N ASN A 142 -22.58 19.91 -8.90
CA ASN A 142 -22.80 20.05 -7.45
C ASN A 142 -22.63 18.75 -6.67
N LEU A 143 -21.80 17.81 -7.16
CA LEU A 143 -21.50 16.57 -6.44
C LEU A 143 -20.55 16.87 -5.29
N PRO A 144 -20.81 16.35 -4.08
CA PRO A 144 -19.82 16.33 -3.02
C PRO A 144 -18.55 15.58 -3.45
N ILE A 145 -17.39 16.19 -3.22
CA ILE A 145 -16.08 15.64 -3.60
C ILE A 145 -15.27 15.42 -2.34
N ILE A 146 -14.90 14.19 -2.10
CA ILE A 146 -14.19 13.76 -0.89
C ILE A 146 -12.83 13.20 -1.28
N LEU A 147 -11.75 13.70 -0.65
CA LEU A 147 -10.43 13.07 -0.72
C LEU A 147 -10.25 12.23 0.54
N SER A 148 -10.30 10.91 0.38
CA SER A 148 -10.19 9.97 1.49
C SER A 148 -8.79 9.40 1.60
N ASN A 149 -8.35 9.10 2.84
CA ASN A 149 -7.00 8.62 3.13
C ASN A 149 -5.92 9.53 2.52
N ALA A 150 -6.15 10.84 2.58
CA ALA A 150 -5.37 11.85 1.88
C ALA A 150 -3.93 11.89 2.37
N ARG A 151 -2.99 11.67 1.44
CA ARG A 151 -1.55 11.75 1.69
C ARG A 151 -0.88 12.59 0.61
N LEU A 152 0.15 13.32 0.98
CA LEU A 152 0.92 14.10 0.04
C LEU A 152 2.41 13.94 0.35
N SER A 153 3.15 13.26 -0.54
CA SER A 153 4.59 13.08 -0.38
C SER A 153 5.33 14.42 -0.46
N GLU A 154 6.51 14.50 0.13
CA GLU A 154 7.35 15.69 0.05
C GLU A 154 7.66 16.10 -1.40
N SER A 155 7.93 15.12 -2.24
CA SER A 155 8.18 15.34 -3.67
C SER A 155 6.96 15.91 -4.38
N SER A 156 5.74 15.37 -4.12
CA SER A 156 4.50 15.88 -4.68
C SER A 156 4.16 17.27 -4.13
N PHE A 157 4.38 17.51 -2.83
CA PHE A 157 4.18 18.81 -2.20
C PHE A 157 5.00 19.90 -2.90
N LYS A 158 6.30 19.67 -3.15
CA LYS A 158 7.18 20.62 -3.86
C LYS A 158 6.67 20.91 -5.26
N LYS A 159 6.24 19.89 -6.02
CA LYS A 159 5.66 20.05 -7.37
C LYS A 159 4.36 20.84 -7.35
N TYR A 160 3.44 20.51 -6.46
CA TYR A 160 2.15 21.21 -6.35
C TYR A 160 2.31 22.63 -5.81
N LYS A 161 3.31 22.88 -4.96
CA LYS A 161 3.64 24.24 -4.50
C LYS A 161 4.06 25.15 -5.66
N PHE A 162 4.81 24.64 -6.63
CA PHE A 162 5.14 25.36 -7.85
C PHE A 162 3.89 25.69 -8.69
N LEU A 163 2.90 24.81 -8.71
CA LEU A 163 1.63 24.98 -9.42
C LEU A 163 0.51 25.51 -8.49
N LYS A 164 0.86 26.09 -7.33
CA LYS A 164 -0.08 26.45 -6.25
C LYS A 164 -1.31 27.21 -6.74
N PHE A 165 -1.13 28.15 -7.68
CA PHE A 165 -2.23 28.97 -8.17
C PHE A 165 -3.28 28.16 -8.98
N PHE A 166 -2.88 27.08 -9.64
CA PHE A 166 -3.81 26.15 -10.32
C PHE A 166 -4.40 25.17 -9.32
N ILE A 167 -3.58 24.56 -8.48
CA ILE A 167 -3.96 23.54 -7.51
C ILE A 167 -4.91 24.09 -6.46
N LYS A 168 -4.72 25.32 -5.97
CA LYS A 168 -5.61 25.97 -5.01
C LYS A 168 -7.07 26.01 -5.52
N ASN A 169 -7.28 26.33 -6.79
CA ASN A 169 -8.62 26.36 -7.38
C ASN A 169 -9.25 24.97 -7.49
N ILE A 170 -8.44 23.93 -7.68
CA ILE A 170 -8.94 22.54 -7.69
C ILE A 170 -9.26 22.08 -6.26
N LEU A 171 -8.39 22.42 -5.30
CA LEU A 171 -8.59 22.05 -3.89
C LEU A 171 -9.79 22.76 -3.26
N SER A 172 -10.16 23.95 -3.73
CA SER A 172 -11.35 24.66 -3.23
C SER A 172 -12.68 24.01 -3.64
N MET A 173 -12.65 23.02 -4.54
CA MET A 173 -13.83 22.26 -4.97
C MET A 173 -14.09 21.01 -4.10
N PHE A 174 -13.16 20.64 -3.22
CA PHE A 174 -13.38 19.54 -2.29
C PHE A 174 -14.33 19.95 -1.16
N SER A 175 -15.30 19.10 -0.90
CA SER A 175 -16.19 19.21 0.26
C SER A 175 -15.48 18.78 1.54
N ILE A 176 -14.64 17.74 1.47
CA ILE A 176 -13.91 17.18 2.60
C ILE A 176 -12.57 16.60 2.12
N ILE A 177 -11.52 16.82 2.93
CA ILE A 177 -10.19 16.20 2.78
C ILE A 177 -9.87 15.47 4.09
N LEU A 178 -9.82 14.14 4.06
CA LEU A 178 -9.53 13.28 5.21
C LEU A 178 -8.06 12.88 5.20
N ALA A 179 -7.23 13.65 5.89
CA ALA A 179 -5.78 13.51 5.90
C ALA A 179 -5.32 12.41 6.86
N GLN A 180 -4.29 11.65 6.47
CA GLN A 180 -3.74 10.55 7.27
C GLN A 180 -3.00 11.02 8.53
N SER A 181 -2.45 12.24 8.54
CA SER A 181 -1.70 12.78 9.67
C SER A 181 -1.57 14.29 9.60
N LYS A 182 -1.13 14.91 10.69
CA LYS A 182 -0.82 16.35 10.78
C LYS A 182 0.17 16.83 9.72
N LYS A 183 1.14 16.00 9.40
CA LYS A 183 2.12 16.24 8.32
C LYS A 183 1.43 16.45 6.97
N HIS A 184 0.44 15.62 6.63
CA HIS A 184 -0.32 15.75 5.40
C HIS A 184 -1.30 16.92 5.43
N THR A 185 -1.98 17.15 6.55
CA THR A 185 -2.80 18.34 6.77
C THR A 185 -2.02 19.61 6.44
N ASN A 186 -0.84 19.79 7.06
CA ASN A 186 0.01 20.95 6.83
C ASN A 186 0.45 21.11 5.37
N ARG A 187 0.69 19.99 4.68
CA ARG A 187 1.05 20.00 3.25
C ARG A 187 -0.11 20.42 2.37
N PHE A 188 -1.33 19.92 2.62
CA PHE A 188 -2.53 20.34 1.87
C PHE A 188 -2.83 21.82 2.09
N GLU A 189 -2.74 22.33 3.31
CA GLU A 189 -2.85 23.75 3.62
C GLU A 189 -1.77 24.56 2.86
N GLY A 190 -0.52 24.08 2.88
CA GLY A 190 0.63 24.70 2.21
C GLY A 190 0.46 24.87 0.70
N ILE A 191 -0.28 23.98 0.03
CA ILE A 191 -0.61 24.09 -1.39
C ILE A 191 -1.95 24.81 -1.66
N GLY A 192 -2.67 25.25 -0.61
CA GLY A 192 -3.81 26.15 -0.71
C GLY A 192 -5.18 25.52 -0.50
N ALA A 193 -5.28 24.33 0.11
CA ALA A 193 -6.54 23.80 0.56
C ALA A 193 -7.11 24.64 1.73
N ASN A 194 -8.45 24.74 1.80
CA ASN A 194 -9.11 25.39 2.93
C ASN A 194 -9.01 24.52 4.18
N LYS A 195 -8.62 25.13 5.30
CA LYS A 195 -8.49 24.44 6.60
C LYS A 195 -9.80 23.84 7.09
N ASP A 196 -10.93 24.52 6.83
CA ASP A 196 -12.24 24.12 7.34
C ASP A 196 -12.76 22.81 6.73
N VAL A 197 -12.18 22.39 5.62
CA VAL A 197 -12.55 21.11 4.95
C VAL A 197 -11.53 20.01 5.16
N ILE A 198 -10.44 20.26 5.91
CA ILE A 198 -9.39 19.27 6.18
C ILE A 198 -9.55 18.70 7.59
N TYR A 199 -9.67 17.37 7.67
CA TYR A 199 -9.76 16.63 8.92
C TYR A 199 -8.64 15.60 9.01
N GLU A 200 -7.96 15.54 10.14
CA GLU A 200 -6.98 14.51 10.45
C GLU A 200 -7.71 13.29 11.02
N VAL A 201 -7.64 12.17 10.31
CA VAL A 201 -8.44 10.96 10.64
C VAL A 201 -7.61 9.68 10.77
N GLY A 202 -6.30 9.75 10.55
CA GLY A 202 -5.45 8.55 10.50
C GLY A 202 -5.50 7.84 9.15
N SER A 203 -4.80 6.71 9.05
CA SER A 203 -4.74 5.90 7.84
C SER A 203 -5.72 4.73 7.90
N VAL A 204 -6.53 4.54 6.87
CA VAL A 204 -7.45 3.40 6.74
C VAL A 204 -6.73 2.04 6.68
N LYS A 205 -5.40 2.03 6.50
CA LYS A 205 -4.60 0.81 6.56
C LYS A 205 -4.68 0.13 7.93
N PHE A 206 -4.99 0.89 8.99
CA PHE A 206 -5.20 0.35 10.34
C PHE A 206 -6.58 -0.33 10.52
N ASP A 207 -7.58 0.02 9.72
CA ASP A 207 -8.94 -0.51 9.88
C ASP A 207 -9.03 -2.01 9.56
N GLY A 208 -8.16 -2.52 8.67
CA GLY A 208 -8.04 -3.93 8.36
C GLY A 208 -7.56 -4.80 9.53
N MET A 209 -6.86 -4.21 10.50
CA MET A 209 -6.36 -4.89 11.70
C MET A 209 -7.45 -5.17 12.73
N ILE A 210 -8.43 -4.27 12.85
CA ILE A 210 -9.52 -4.38 13.83
C ILE A 210 -10.46 -5.52 13.48
N ARG A 211 -10.45 -5.99 12.24
CA ARG A 211 -11.31 -7.07 11.72
C ARG A 211 -10.69 -8.48 11.76
N GLY A 212 -9.39 -8.60 12.05
CA GLY A 212 -8.78 -9.89 12.38
C GLY A 212 -9.40 -10.38 13.69
N ASP A 213 -10.09 -11.51 13.64
CA ASP A 213 -10.86 -12.18 14.69
C ASP A 213 -10.63 -11.63 16.12
N LYS A 214 -11.57 -10.81 16.61
CA LYS A 214 -11.70 -10.51 18.02
C LYS A 214 -12.05 -11.81 18.74
N GLY A 215 -11.09 -12.62 19.08
CA GLY A 215 -11.41 -13.82 19.85
C GLY A 215 -10.33 -14.86 20.04
N GLN A 216 -9.27 -14.85 19.25
CA GLN A 216 -8.15 -15.70 19.62
C GLN A 216 -7.26 -14.93 20.59
N SER A 217 -7.48 -15.15 21.87
CA SER A 217 -6.52 -14.76 22.90
C SER A 217 -5.18 -15.38 22.48
N ILE A 218 -4.17 -14.54 22.30
CA ILE A 218 -2.81 -14.97 21.98
C ILE A 218 -2.23 -15.58 23.26
N ASN A 219 -2.71 -16.78 23.59
CA ASN A 219 -2.21 -17.61 24.69
C ASN A 219 -1.09 -18.56 24.26
N ASN A 220 -0.59 -18.42 23.03
CA ASN A 220 0.58 -19.19 22.64
C ASN A 220 1.85 -18.47 23.13
N PRO A 221 2.65 -19.10 23.99
CA PRO A 221 3.95 -18.54 24.38
C PRO A 221 4.79 -18.34 23.11
N LYS A 222 5.34 -17.14 22.96
CA LYS A 222 6.24 -16.87 21.83
C LYS A 222 7.42 -17.82 21.87
N LYS A 223 7.75 -18.40 20.72
CA LYS A 223 8.88 -19.32 20.59
C LYS A 223 10.20 -18.54 20.51
N ASP A 224 11.27 -19.14 20.99
CA ASP A 224 12.61 -18.54 20.99
C ASP A 224 13.25 -18.52 19.58
N PHE A 225 12.66 -17.75 18.66
CA PHE A 225 13.26 -17.47 17.37
C PHE A 225 13.02 -16.03 16.93
N ILE A 226 13.96 -15.51 16.13
CA ILE A 226 13.81 -14.25 15.42
C ILE A 226 13.29 -14.50 13.99
N LEU A 227 12.45 -13.61 13.49
CA LEU A 227 11.86 -13.69 12.16
C LEU A 227 12.47 -12.62 11.24
N ALA A 228 13.04 -13.02 10.11
CA ALA A 228 13.40 -12.12 9.03
C ALA A 228 12.31 -12.20 7.93
N ALA A 229 11.39 -11.24 7.95
CA ALA A 229 10.18 -11.26 7.13
C ALA A 229 10.33 -10.48 5.83
N SER A 230 9.87 -11.04 4.71
CA SER A 230 9.84 -10.38 3.39
C SER A 230 11.21 -9.86 2.92
N THR A 231 12.27 -10.67 3.09
CA THR A 231 13.62 -10.27 2.72
C THR A 231 13.84 -10.19 1.21
N HIS A 232 14.72 -9.31 0.80
CA HIS A 232 15.12 -9.12 -0.59
C HIS A 232 16.60 -9.41 -0.83
N ASP A 233 16.92 -9.51 -2.10
CA ASP A 233 18.28 -9.67 -2.56
C ASP A 233 19.23 -8.58 -2.03
N GLY A 234 20.37 -9.02 -1.47
CA GLY A 234 21.36 -8.17 -0.82
C GLY A 234 21.03 -7.77 0.63
N GLU A 235 19.94 -8.25 1.22
CA GLU A 235 19.66 -8.14 2.66
C GLU A 235 20.09 -9.41 3.42
N ASP A 236 20.04 -10.57 2.74
CA ASP A 236 20.25 -11.89 3.39
C ASP A 236 21.60 -12.01 4.06
N GLU A 237 22.69 -11.55 3.42
CA GLU A 237 24.02 -11.57 4.00
C GLU A 237 24.13 -10.74 5.27
N ILE A 238 23.48 -9.56 5.31
CA ILE A 238 23.45 -8.67 6.49
C ILE A 238 22.72 -9.38 7.63
N ILE A 239 21.57 -9.98 7.33
CA ILE A 239 20.73 -10.71 8.29
C ILE A 239 21.49 -11.93 8.84
N ILE A 240 22.11 -12.71 7.96
CA ILE A 240 22.88 -13.90 8.34
C ILE A 240 24.10 -13.53 9.20
N ASN A 241 24.81 -12.47 8.86
CA ASN A 241 25.95 -11.98 9.65
C ASN A 241 25.49 -11.50 11.03
N SER A 242 24.36 -10.75 11.11
CA SER A 242 23.78 -10.33 12.39
C SER A 242 23.38 -11.54 13.25
N PHE A 243 22.80 -12.57 12.65
CA PHE A 243 22.46 -13.81 13.35
C PHE A 243 23.70 -14.52 13.90
N LYS A 244 24.78 -14.61 13.12
CA LYS A 244 26.06 -15.19 13.58
C LYS A 244 26.64 -14.43 14.78
N GLU A 245 26.53 -13.11 14.81
CA GLU A 245 26.96 -12.31 15.95
C GLU A 245 26.13 -12.62 17.19
N LEU A 246 24.80 -12.63 17.05
CA LEU A 246 23.88 -12.96 18.15
C LEU A 246 24.11 -14.37 18.70
N LYS A 247 24.41 -15.34 17.85
CA LYS A 247 24.70 -16.73 18.26
C LYS A 247 25.95 -16.87 19.15
N LYS A 248 26.87 -15.92 19.14
CA LYS A 248 28.03 -15.94 20.05
C LYS A 248 27.60 -15.77 21.51
N GLU A 249 26.53 -15.03 21.76
CA GLU A 249 26.03 -14.78 23.12
C GLU A 249 24.76 -15.63 23.40
N LEU A 250 23.92 -15.87 22.40
CA LEU A 250 22.66 -16.59 22.51
C LEU A 250 22.74 -17.90 21.71
N ALA A 251 23.47 -18.89 22.23
CA ALA A 251 23.77 -20.15 21.51
C ALA A 251 22.52 -20.94 21.08
N SER A 252 21.41 -20.86 21.83
CA SER A 252 20.14 -21.52 21.52
C SER A 252 19.27 -20.78 20.52
N LEU A 253 19.59 -19.52 20.18
CA LEU A 253 18.77 -18.69 19.30
C LEU A 253 18.57 -19.35 17.94
N LYS A 254 17.33 -19.32 17.45
CA LYS A 254 16.90 -19.82 16.15
C LYS A 254 16.44 -18.66 15.28
N MET A 255 16.40 -18.88 13.96
CA MET A 255 15.90 -17.87 13.02
C MET A 255 14.98 -18.49 11.96
N VAL A 256 13.94 -17.78 11.58
CA VAL A 256 13.11 -18.06 10.40
C VAL A 256 13.31 -16.94 9.38
N ILE A 257 13.62 -17.30 8.13
CA ILE A 257 13.75 -16.36 7.01
C ILE A 257 12.60 -16.62 6.03
N VAL A 258 11.84 -15.57 5.74
CA VAL A 258 10.75 -15.61 4.74
C VAL A 258 11.10 -14.61 3.64
N PRO A 259 11.61 -15.06 2.50
CA PRO A 259 11.89 -14.16 1.38
C PRO A 259 10.59 -13.60 0.78
N ARG A 260 10.64 -12.39 0.26
CA ARG A 260 9.51 -11.77 -0.47
C ARG A 260 9.11 -12.59 -1.70
N HIS A 261 10.08 -13.24 -2.32
CA HIS A 261 9.94 -14.08 -3.50
C HIS A 261 10.38 -15.50 -3.14
N PRO A 262 9.44 -16.47 -3.00
CA PRO A 262 9.73 -17.84 -2.55
C PRO A 262 10.78 -18.57 -3.38
N GLU A 263 10.93 -18.23 -4.66
CA GLU A 263 11.96 -18.77 -5.56
C GLU A 263 13.39 -18.50 -5.09
N ARG A 264 13.59 -17.55 -4.17
CA ARG A 264 14.89 -17.23 -3.57
C ARG A 264 15.29 -18.17 -2.42
N SER A 265 14.39 -19.03 -1.97
CA SER A 265 14.63 -19.89 -0.79
C SER A 265 15.86 -20.75 -0.96
N GLN A 266 16.11 -21.29 -2.17
CA GLN A 266 17.28 -22.12 -2.43
C GLN A 266 18.58 -21.29 -2.34
N SER A 267 18.62 -20.11 -2.93
CA SER A 267 19.81 -19.24 -2.87
C SER A 267 20.16 -18.81 -1.43
N ILE A 268 19.14 -18.57 -0.60
CA ILE A 268 19.33 -18.26 0.83
C ILE A 268 19.88 -19.48 1.58
N SER A 269 19.33 -20.66 1.33
CA SER A 269 19.82 -21.93 1.90
C SER A 269 21.28 -22.18 1.54
N ASP A 270 21.68 -21.88 0.30
CA ASP A 270 23.06 -22.02 -0.17
C ASP A 270 24.02 -21.05 0.55
N ILE A 271 23.57 -19.80 0.79
CA ILE A 271 24.34 -18.81 1.58
C ILE A 271 24.52 -19.29 3.02
N LEU A 272 23.46 -19.80 3.65
CA LEU A 272 23.49 -20.36 5.00
C LEU A 272 24.47 -21.53 5.09
N SER A 273 24.43 -22.45 4.14
CA SER A 273 25.30 -23.63 4.07
C SER A 273 26.76 -23.25 3.88
N LYS A 274 27.06 -22.26 3.02
CA LYS A 274 28.42 -21.69 2.88
C LYS A 274 28.94 -21.10 4.18
N ASN A 275 28.05 -20.55 5.00
CA ASN A 275 28.37 -20.02 6.33
C ASN A 275 28.37 -21.10 7.43
N LYS A 276 28.24 -22.40 7.08
CA LYS A 276 28.21 -23.55 8.00
C LYS A 276 27.07 -23.49 9.01
N ILE A 277 25.93 -22.88 8.63
CA ILE A 277 24.72 -22.79 9.45
C ILE A 277 23.77 -23.92 9.01
N LYS A 278 23.37 -24.78 9.96
CA LYS A 278 22.41 -25.86 9.71
C LYS A 278 21.05 -25.23 9.35
N ASN A 279 20.53 -25.53 8.16
CA ASN A 279 19.30 -24.95 7.68
C ASN A 279 18.46 -25.93 6.86
N GLN A 280 17.15 -25.62 6.73
CA GLN A 280 16.21 -26.41 5.93
C GLN A 280 15.14 -25.49 5.34
N ILE A 281 14.68 -25.83 4.11
CA ILE A 281 13.58 -25.13 3.44
C ILE A 281 12.27 -25.84 3.79
N TYR A 282 11.28 -25.05 4.24
CA TYR A 282 9.92 -25.52 4.52
C TYR A 282 8.90 -24.82 3.60
N LYS A 283 7.84 -25.56 3.25
CA LYS A 283 6.67 -25.01 2.51
C LYS A 283 5.43 -24.90 3.40
N GLU A 284 5.58 -25.09 4.69
CA GLU A 284 4.54 -25.02 5.71
C GLU A 284 5.08 -24.41 6.99
N LEU A 285 4.22 -24.15 7.96
CA LEU A 285 4.63 -23.66 9.27
C LEU A 285 5.53 -24.67 9.99
N PRO A 286 6.70 -24.25 10.50
CA PRO A 286 7.59 -25.16 11.21
C PRO A 286 6.99 -25.55 12.56
N LYS A 287 6.81 -26.85 12.77
CA LYS A 287 6.40 -27.41 14.07
C LYS A 287 7.54 -27.38 15.09
N ALA A 288 8.77 -27.63 14.64
CA ALA A 288 9.99 -27.61 15.42
C ALA A 288 11.18 -27.25 14.53
N PHE A 289 12.28 -26.80 15.13
CA PHE A 289 13.54 -26.54 14.41
C PHE A 289 14.37 -27.80 14.22
N ASN A 290 14.09 -28.87 15.02
CA ASN A 290 14.91 -30.07 15.09
C ASN A 290 16.39 -29.68 15.33
N GLU A 291 17.32 -30.19 14.49
CA GLU A 291 18.73 -29.82 14.55
C GLU A 291 19.07 -28.53 13.78
N ASN A 292 18.12 -27.93 13.05
CA ASN A 292 18.35 -26.73 12.26
C ASN A 292 18.46 -25.49 13.15
N GLU A 293 19.32 -24.58 12.76
CA GLU A 293 19.46 -23.26 13.38
C GLU A 293 18.59 -22.22 12.65
N VAL A 294 18.44 -22.38 11.35
CA VAL A 294 17.65 -21.50 10.49
C VAL A 294 16.67 -22.29 9.65
N ILE A 295 15.44 -21.83 9.58
CA ILE A 295 14.42 -22.35 8.67
C ILE A 295 14.14 -21.27 7.62
N VAL A 296 14.17 -21.67 6.33
CA VAL A 296 13.81 -20.82 5.22
C VAL A 296 12.42 -21.20 4.74
N ILE A 297 11.49 -20.26 4.64
CA ILE A 297 10.13 -20.53 4.18
C ILE A 297 10.02 -20.28 2.68
N GLY A 298 9.77 -21.34 1.92
CA GLY A 298 9.64 -21.32 0.47
C GLY A 298 8.19 -21.15 -0.01
N GLN A 299 7.31 -20.53 0.77
CA GLN A 299 5.89 -20.35 0.46
C GLN A 299 5.39 -18.98 0.94
N THR A 300 4.38 -18.44 0.23
CA THR A 300 3.66 -17.22 0.63
C THR A 300 2.49 -17.53 1.55
N GLY A 301 2.03 -16.51 2.32
CA GLY A 301 0.80 -16.58 3.11
C GLY A 301 0.98 -17.05 4.55
N LEU A 302 2.21 -17.33 5.02
CA LEU A 302 2.48 -17.86 6.37
C LEU A 302 3.01 -16.79 7.35
N LEU A 303 3.15 -15.54 6.91
CA LEU A 303 3.75 -14.49 7.75
C LEU A 303 2.91 -14.13 8.97
N ASN A 304 1.59 -14.16 8.86
CA ASN A 304 0.71 -13.80 9.96
C ASN A 304 0.93 -14.72 11.18
N GLU A 305 0.94 -16.03 10.95
CA GLU A 305 1.17 -17.03 11.97
C GLU A 305 2.62 -16.99 12.50
N LEU A 306 3.59 -16.70 11.63
CA LEU A 306 4.99 -16.57 12.03
C LEU A 306 5.22 -15.35 12.92
N TYR A 307 4.55 -14.22 12.67
CA TYR A 307 4.58 -13.07 13.57
C TYR A 307 4.00 -13.38 14.96
N GLN A 308 2.91 -14.17 15.02
CA GLN A 308 2.35 -14.61 16.31
C GLN A 308 3.33 -15.45 17.11
N MET A 309 4.14 -16.26 16.42
CA MET A 309 5.08 -17.20 17.05
C MET A 309 6.44 -16.56 17.36
N ALA A 310 6.90 -15.61 16.58
CA ALA A 310 8.23 -15.02 16.71
C ALA A 310 8.38 -14.14 17.96
N LYS A 311 9.56 -14.17 18.58
CA LYS A 311 9.89 -13.28 19.71
C LYS A 311 10.09 -11.84 19.22
N VAL A 312 10.88 -11.69 18.13
CA VAL A 312 11.16 -10.41 17.48
C VAL A 312 11.22 -10.63 15.98
N SER A 313 10.86 -9.62 15.21
CA SER A 313 10.95 -9.66 13.74
C SER A 313 11.80 -8.52 13.17
N PHE A 314 12.47 -8.81 12.07
CA PHE A 314 13.02 -7.81 11.16
C PHE A 314 12.16 -7.79 9.89
N ILE A 315 11.79 -6.59 9.42
CA ILE A 315 10.97 -6.42 8.22
C ILE A 315 11.84 -5.97 7.05
N GLY A 316 11.96 -6.85 6.07
CA GLY A 316 12.80 -6.69 4.91
C GLY A 316 12.33 -5.65 3.90
N GLY A 317 13.08 -5.52 2.80
CA GLY A 317 12.92 -4.43 1.84
C GLY A 317 13.34 -3.08 2.42
N SER A 318 13.88 -3.06 3.63
CA SER A 318 14.19 -1.85 4.40
C SER A 318 15.68 -1.55 4.56
N LEU A 319 16.58 -2.51 4.26
CA LEU A 319 18.04 -2.28 4.30
C LEU A 319 18.61 -1.71 2.99
N LYS A 320 17.85 -1.76 1.91
CA LYS A 320 18.28 -1.25 0.59
C LYS A 320 17.27 -0.22 0.07
N SER A 321 17.75 0.93 -0.37
CA SER A 321 16.90 2.06 -0.80
C SER A 321 15.96 1.75 -1.98
N LYS A 322 16.30 0.78 -2.82
CA LYS A 322 15.52 0.41 -4.00
C LYS A 322 14.14 -0.18 -3.68
N TYR A 323 13.95 -0.80 -2.51
CA TYR A 323 12.72 -1.51 -2.17
C TYR A 323 11.71 -0.66 -1.39
N GLY A 324 12.17 0.13 -0.41
CA GLY A 324 11.34 1.09 0.33
C GLY A 324 10.47 0.51 1.45
N GLY A 325 10.82 -0.68 1.94
CA GLY A 325 10.18 -1.34 3.08
C GLY A 325 8.88 -2.07 2.76
N HIS A 326 8.53 -3.03 3.62
CA HIS A 326 7.28 -3.82 3.57
C HIS A 326 6.33 -3.45 4.70
N ASN A 327 5.18 -4.13 4.73
CA ASN A 327 4.09 -3.86 5.66
C ASN A 327 4.50 -4.15 7.11
N ILE A 328 4.61 -3.10 7.91
CA ILE A 328 4.93 -3.18 9.36
C ILE A 328 3.69 -3.44 10.20
N ILE A 329 2.53 -3.22 9.63
CA ILE A 329 1.24 -3.33 10.29
C ILE A 329 0.96 -4.80 10.66
N GLU A 330 1.34 -5.75 9.81
CA GLU A 330 1.17 -7.19 10.09
C GLU A 330 1.93 -7.64 11.33
N ALA A 331 3.16 -7.18 11.52
CA ALA A 331 3.93 -7.47 12.74
C ALA A 331 3.25 -6.86 13.98
N ALA A 332 2.86 -5.59 13.89
CA ALA A 332 2.21 -4.88 14.99
C ALA A 332 0.87 -5.50 15.38
N SER A 333 0.01 -5.88 14.41
CA SER A 333 -1.29 -6.50 14.68
C SER A 333 -1.17 -7.86 15.37
N ASN A 334 -0.03 -8.54 15.21
CA ASN A 334 0.29 -9.79 15.88
C ASN A 334 1.13 -9.58 17.16
N MET A 335 1.21 -8.36 17.69
CA MET A 335 1.99 -8.00 18.89
C MET A 335 3.44 -8.52 18.81
N CYS A 336 4.03 -8.51 17.62
CA CYS A 336 5.41 -8.89 17.40
C CYS A 336 6.28 -7.62 17.37
N SER A 337 7.18 -7.48 18.34
CA SER A 337 8.20 -6.43 18.31
C SER A 337 8.99 -6.49 17.01
N PHE A 338 9.25 -5.34 16.39
CA PHE A 338 9.87 -5.36 15.07
C PHE A 338 10.96 -4.30 14.88
N ILE A 339 11.87 -4.64 13.99
CA ILE A 339 12.99 -3.81 13.55
C ILE A 339 12.80 -3.53 12.06
N VAL A 340 13.06 -2.30 11.64
CA VAL A 340 13.11 -1.90 10.22
C VAL A 340 14.45 -1.25 9.90
N GLY A 341 14.87 -1.37 8.66
CA GLY A 341 16.04 -0.66 8.14
C GLY A 341 15.76 0.83 7.89
N PRO A 342 16.78 1.58 7.39
CA PRO A 342 16.66 3.03 7.16
C PRO A 342 15.69 3.42 6.03
N TYR A 343 15.34 2.49 5.14
CA TYR A 343 14.62 2.81 3.90
C TYR A 343 13.17 2.31 3.92
N MET A 344 12.26 3.10 4.52
CA MET A 344 10.85 2.75 4.72
C MET A 344 9.86 3.70 3.99
N ARG A 345 10.25 4.24 2.83
CA ARG A 345 9.46 5.24 2.10
C ARG A 345 8.01 4.82 1.78
N ASN A 346 7.75 3.50 1.65
CA ASN A 346 6.40 3.00 1.35
C ASN A 346 5.48 3.05 2.58
N PHE A 347 6.08 3.11 3.79
CA PHE A 347 5.39 3.07 5.08
C PHE A 347 5.88 4.18 6.03
N GLU A 348 6.52 5.23 5.51
CA GLU A 348 7.14 6.30 6.31
C GLU A 348 6.17 6.91 7.31
N ASP A 349 4.97 7.29 6.85
CA ASP A 349 3.98 7.96 7.70
C ASP A 349 3.46 7.04 8.83
N ILE A 350 3.34 5.75 8.55
CA ILE A 350 2.93 4.74 9.54
C ILE A 350 4.07 4.47 10.51
N LEU A 351 5.29 4.37 10.00
CA LEU A 351 6.49 4.15 10.81
C LEU A 351 6.73 5.31 11.79
N ASP A 352 6.52 6.56 11.35
CA ASP A 352 6.66 7.74 12.21
C ASP A 352 5.75 7.64 13.47
N LEU A 353 4.53 7.07 13.33
CA LEU A 353 3.65 6.82 14.48
C LEU A 353 4.22 5.77 15.44
N PHE A 354 4.75 4.67 14.91
CA PHE A 354 5.34 3.63 15.75
C PHE A 354 6.61 4.12 16.47
N ILE A 355 7.41 4.97 15.81
CA ILE A 355 8.60 5.58 16.42
C ILE A 355 8.20 6.55 17.52
N SER A 356 7.15 7.37 17.34
CA SER A 356 6.69 8.34 18.35
C SER A 356 6.18 7.67 19.63
N GLU A 357 5.73 6.42 19.53
CA GLU A 357 5.26 5.60 20.66
C GLU A 357 6.31 4.59 21.16
N ASP A 358 7.55 4.69 20.70
CA ASP A 358 8.65 3.74 21.00
C ASP A 358 8.27 2.25 20.74
N ALA A 359 7.40 2.04 19.76
CA ALA A 359 6.80 0.73 19.46
C ALA A 359 7.59 -0.10 18.43
N CYS A 360 8.70 0.42 17.93
CA CYS A 360 9.60 -0.28 17.01
C CYS A 360 11.01 0.30 17.03
N ILE A 361 11.98 -0.44 16.47
CA ILE A 361 13.34 0.07 16.25
C ILE A 361 13.54 0.34 14.76
N LYS A 362 13.84 1.59 14.41
CA LYS A 362 14.35 1.97 13.08
C LYS A 362 15.87 2.08 13.14
N LEU A 363 16.55 1.32 12.28
CA LEU A 363 18.01 1.39 12.13
C LEU A 363 18.38 2.68 11.37
N ASN A 364 19.49 3.30 11.78
CA ASN A 364 20.13 4.34 10.99
C ASN A 364 21.07 3.73 9.94
N HIS A 365 21.70 2.60 10.29
CA HIS A 365 22.61 1.87 9.41
C HIS A 365 22.36 0.35 9.48
N PRO A 366 22.50 -0.40 8.36
CA PRO A 366 22.30 -1.85 8.33
C PRO A 366 23.12 -2.65 9.35
N ASN A 367 24.30 -2.18 9.70
CA ASN A 367 25.19 -2.85 10.66
C ASN A 367 24.70 -2.82 12.11
N GLU A 368 23.67 -2.04 12.42
CA GLU A 368 23.06 -1.96 13.77
C GLU A 368 22.08 -3.11 14.03
N LEU A 369 21.83 -3.99 13.05
CA LEU A 369 20.78 -5.00 13.13
C LEU A 369 20.98 -5.99 14.28
N SER A 370 22.20 -6.47 14.51
CA SER A 370 22.50 -7.38 15.64
C SER A 370 22.22 -6.73 16.99
N LEU A 371 22.65 -5.47 17.17
CA LEU A 371 22.41 -4.71 18.39
C LEU A 371 20.92 -4.47 18.64
N ALA A 372 20.17 -4.13 17.58
CA ALA A 372 18.73 -3.91 17.67
C ALA A 372 17.97 -5.19 18.06
N PHE A 373 18.34 -6.33 17.48
CA PHE A 373 17.79 -7.62 17.91
C PHE A 373 18.08 -7.91 19.37
N LYS A 374 19.35 -7.72 19.81
CA LYS A 374 19.73 -7.92 21.21
C LYS A 374 18.86 -7.09 22.15
N LYS A 375 18.69 -5.80 21.87
CA LYS A 375 17.87 -4.88 22.67
C LYS A 375 16.41 -5.33 22.82
N LEU A 376 15.83 -6.04 21.85
CA LEU A 376 14.45 -6.54 21.90
C LEU A 376 14.34 -7.98 22.43
N LEU A 377 15.44 -8.71 22.52
CA LEU A 377 15.49 -10.07 23.07
C LEU A 377 15.71 -10.09 24.58
N ASP A 378 16.41 -9.08 25.10
CA ASP A 378 16.60 -8.81 26.54
C ASP A 378 15.27 -8.32 27.16
#